data_0246e97c1f501772adf1902892a6314d
#
_entry.id   0246e97c1f501772adf1902892a6314d
#
_cell.length_a   1.000
_cell.length_b   1.000
_cell.length_c   1.000
_cell.angle_alpha   90.00
_cell.angle_beta   90.00
_cell.angle_gamma   90.00
#
_symmetry.space_group_name_H-M   'P 1'
#
loop_
_entity.id
_entity.type
_entity.pdbx_description
1 polymer ?
#
loop_
_entity_poly.entity_id
_entity_poly.type
_entity_poly.pdbx_seq_one_letter_code
_entity_poly.pdbx_strand_id
1 'polypeptide(L)'
;IKGVKPIEKGRAWLALSPQQKVYRITQNQKGAPFSFQLKNKHTSPQNQWLDGDMWIADEDGEIKAALTAPKTTDLFSIRVLDSDGLGFYDKHREVGSRKAVWYSAATILQRAIALELDVDSLDIEIASVHQYKGENDIGAELYLADEHPNGAGLVYWAHKNWPALLDGCLDPDSAGEFSKLGRYIRDECSRAQKENQHWRGPDLLLKGFRNRHLHALLDWRLGLELLSVMRDPSYIPGVS
;
A
#
# COMPACT_ATOMS: atom_id res chain seq x y z
N ILE A 1 11.45 -14.34 4.22
CA ILE A 1 11.99 -13.21 4.98
C ILE A 1 12.69 -13.77 6.21
N LYS A 2 14.03 -13.69 6.28
CA LYS A 2 14.79 -14.20 7.41
C LYS A 2 14.75 -13.18 8.56
N GLY A 3 14.23 -13.57 9.70
CA GLY A 3 14.72 -13.02 10.97
C GLY A 3 13.78 -12.24 11.87
N VAL A 4 12.57 -11.91 11.48
CA VAL A 4 11.65 -11.20 12.40
C VAL A 4 10.49 -12.12 12.75
N LYS A 5 10.30 -12.39 14.05
CA LYS A 5 9.11 -13.11 14.51
C LYS A 5 7.90 -12.18 14.30
N PRO A 6 6.86 -12.64 13.59
CA PRO A 6 5.63 -11.86 13.46
C PRO A 6 4.99 -11.66 14.83
N ILE A 7 4.31 -10.55 14.98
CA ILE A 7 3.54 -10.22 16.18
C ILE A 7 2.07 -10.20 15.77
N GLU A 8 1.24 -10.90 16.50
CA GLU A 8 -0.21 -10.82 16.36
C GLU A 8 -0.76 -9.73 17.27
N LYS A 9 -1.56 -8.84 16.71
CA LYS A 9 -2.23 -7.75 17.42
C LYS A 9 -3.65 -7.63 16.88
N GLY A 10 -4.63 -7.98 17.69
CA GLY A 10 -6.00 -8.12 17.22
C GLY A 10 -6.08 -9.23 16.18
N ARG A 11 -6.61 -8.94 15.00
CA ARG A 11 -6.56 -9.82 13.82
C ARG A 11 -5.43 -9.48 12.84
N ALA A 12 -4.54 -8.58 13.20
CA ALA A 12 -3.41 -8.23 12.36
C ALA A 12 -2.19 -9.11 12.66
N TRP A 13 -1.62 -9.67 11.59
CA TRP A 13 -0.30 -10.26 11.61
C TRP A 13 0.71 -9.22 11.09
N LEU A 14 1.71 -8.92 11.88
CA LEU A 14 2.65 -7.84 11.65
C LEU A 14 4.07 -8.37 11.60
N ALA A 15 4.83 -8.00 10.60
CA ALA A 15 6.25 -8.31 10.54
C ALA A 15 7.04 -7.08 10.07
N LEU A 16 8.10 -6.76 10.80
CA LEU A 16 9.08 -5.77 10.41
C LEU A 16 10.32 -6.48 9.88
N SER A 17 10.75 -6.12 8.70
CA SER A 17 11.94 -6.66 8.05
C SER A 17 12.90 -5.51 7.75
N PRO A 18 13.92 -5.30 8.61
CA PRO A 18 14.87 -4.22 8.39
C PRO A 18 15.79 -4.53 7.22
N GLN A 19 16.26 -3.49 6.56
CA GLN A 19 17.28 -3.55 5.50
C GLN A 19 16.94 -4.55 4.37
N GLN A 20 15.67 -4.53 3.94
CA GLN A 20 15.24 -5.37 2.81
C GLN A 20 15.53 -4.68 1.48
N LYS A 21 15.88 -5.50 0.49
CA LYS A 21 16.05 -5.03 -0.87
C LYS A 21 14.70 -4.94 -1.57
N VAL A 22 14.25 -3.72 -1.82
CA VAL A 22 12.99 -3.42 -2.52
C VAL A 22 13.32 -3.00 -3.95
N TYR A 23 12.55 -3.51 -4.91
CA TYR A 23 12.72 -3.20 -6.33
C TYR A 23 11.50 -2.43 -6.83
N ARG A 24 11.73 -1.21 -7.30
CA ARG A 24 10.72 -0.49 -8.09
C ARG A 24 10.88 -0.92 -9.54
N ILE A 25 9.84 -1.54 -10.10
CA ILE A 25 9.85 -2.04 -11.48
C ILE A 25 8.99 -1.12 -12.34
N THR A 26 9.59 -0.52 -13.36
CA THR A 26 8.88 0.28 -14.34
C THR A 26 8.60 -0.57 -15.57
N GLN A 27 7.32 -0.71 -15.90
CA GLN A 27 6.80 -1.46 -17.03
C GLN A 27 6.05 -0.52 -17.99
N ASN A 28 5.71 -1.00 -19.17
CA ASN A 28 4.86 -0.25 -20.10
C ASN A 28 3.43 -0.07 -19.54
N GLN A 29 2.60 0.71 -20.22
CA GLN A 29 1.22 1.00 -19.79
C GLN A 29 0.31 -0.24 -19.64
N LYS A 30 0.68 -1.36 -20.26
CA LYS A 30 -0.04 -2.63 -20.18
C LYS A 30 0.50 -3.56 -19.08
N GLY A 31 1.43 -3.08 -18.24
CA GLY A 31 2.07 -3.91 -17.22
C GLY A 31 3.01 -4.98 -17.77
N ALA A 32 3.45 -4.84 -19.02
CA ALA A 32 4.39 -5.74 -19.66
C ALA A 32 5.80 -5.12 -19.73
N PRO A 33 6.86 -5.92 -19.91
CA PRO A 33 8.19 -5.40 -20.22
C PRO A 33 8.16 -4.53 -21.48
N PHE A 34 9.08 -3.57 -21.56
CA PHE A 34 9.30 -2.82 -22.78
C PHE A 34 9.92 -3.73 -23.84
N SER A 35 9.45 -3.61 -25.07
CA SER A 35 9.96 -4.35 -26.21
C SER A 35 10.82 -3.45 -27.06
N PHE A 36 12.05 -3.86 -27.38
CA PHE A 36 13.01 -3.13 -28.19
C PHE A 36 13.42 -3.97 -29.36
N GLN A 37 13.50 -3.39 -30.55
CA GLN A 37 14.01 -4.03 -31.74
C GLN A 37 15.40 -3.49 -32.09
N LEU A 38 16.34 -4.37 -32.34
CA LEU A 38 17.63 -4.02 -32.91
C LEU A 38 17.47 -3.72 -34.41
N LYS A 39 17.63 -2.47 -34.78
CA LYS A 39 17.64 -2.05 -36.19
C LYS A 39 19.04 -1.58 -36.55
N ASN A 40 19.71 -2.32 -37.44
CA ASN A 40 21.03 -1.99 -38.00
C ASN A 40 22.12 -1.71 -36.94
N LYS A 41 22.24 -2.54 -35.92
CA LYS A 41 23.17 -2.37 -34.78
C LYS A 41 22.94 -1.13 -33.91
N HIS A 42 21.90 -0.36 -34.18
CA HIS A 42 21.49 0.74 -33.36
C HIS A 42 20.12 0.47 -32.79
N THR A 43 19.94 0.74 -31.51
CA THR A 43 18.62 0.68 -30.89
C THR A 43 17.74 1.76 -31.49
N SER A 44 16.59 1.38 -32.01
CA SER A 44 15.58 2.38 -32.40
C SER A 44 15.06 3.05 -31.14
N PRO A 45 15.24 4.34 -30.97
CA PRO A 45 14.87 5.04 -29.76
C PRO A 45 13.38 5.37 -29.77
N GLN A 46 12.54 4.40 -29.44
CA GLN A 46 11.26 4.78 -28.87
C GLN A 46 11.40 5.23 -27.41
N ASN A 47 12.59 5.01 -26.81
CA ASN A 47 12.93 5.49 -25.47
C ASN A 47 14.41 5.89 -25.42
N GLN A 48 14.69 7.17 -25.50
CA GLN A 48 16.02 7.78 -25.59
C GLN A 48 16.91 7.68 -24.33
N TRP A 49 16.51 6.96 -23.28
CA TRP A 49 17.20 6.96 -21.99
C TRP A 49 17.77 5.58 -21.56
N LEU A 50 17.89 4.66 -22.51
CA LEU A 50 18.68 3.44 -22.32
C LEU A 50 20.05 3.62 -22.95
N ASP A 51 20.88 4.43 -22.30
CA ASP A 51 22.31 4.54 -22.61
C ASP A 51 23.05 3.53 -21.73
N GLY A 52 23.51 2.42 -22.31
CA GLY A 52 24.27 1.43 -21.55
C GLY A 52 24.53 0.13 -22.28
N ASP A 53 25.66 -0.47 -22.00
CA ASP A 53 26.28 -1.61 -22.71
C ASP A 53 25.71 -3.00 -22.42
N MET A 54 24.54 -3.13 -21.83
CA MET A 54 23.96 -4.45 -21.53
C MET A 54 22.72 -4.74 -22.37
N TRP A 55 22.90 -5.53 -23.42
CA TRP A 55 21.84 -6.00 -24.28
C TRP A 55 21.80 -7.53 -24.28
N ILE A 56 20.64 -8.10 -23.98
CA ILE A 56 20.36 -9.53 -24.20
C ILE A 56 19.31 -9.57 -25.31
N ALA A 57 19.71 -9.96 -26.50
CA ALA A 57 18.81 -10.23 -27.62
C ALA A 57 18.37 -11.67 -27.57
N ASP A 58 17.08 -11.94 -27.79
CA ASP A 58 16.62 -13.30 -28.15
C ASP A 58 16.87 -13.57 -29.65
N GLU A 59 16.59 -14.79 -30.11
CA GLU A 59 16.85 -15.24 -31.47
C GLU A 59 16.12 -14.41 -32.54
N ASP A 60 15.06 -13.68 -32.17
CA ASP A 60 14.26 -12.85 -33.08
C ASP A 60 14.74 -11.38 -33.14
N GLY A 61 15.78 -11.02 -32.41
CA GLY A 61 16.29 -9.65 -32.33
C GLY A 61 15.38 -8.69 -31.57
N GLU A 62 14.40 -9.20 -30.82
CA GLU A 62 13.57 -8.44 -29.91
C GLU A 62 14.13 -8.56 -28.48
N ILE A 63 14.30 -7.43 -27.82
CA ILE A 63 14.72 -7.38 -26.42
C ILE A 63 13.52 -6.98 -25.57
N LYS A 64 13.20 -7.79 -24.56
CA LYS A 64 12.19 -7.44 -23.53
C LYS A 64 12.91 -7.06 -22.26
N ALA A 65 12.74 -5.80 -21.85
CA ALA A 65 13.39 -5.25 -20.66
C ALA A 65 12.42 -4.47 -19.79
N ALA A 66 12.62 -4.54 -18.48
CA ALA A 66 11.98 -3.68 -17.51
C ALA A 66 13.07 -2.91 -16.75
N LEU A 67 12.81 -1.63 -16.49
CA LEU A 67 13.71 -0.82 -15.67
C LEU A 67 13.48 -1.15 -14.20
N THR A 68 14.54 -1.40 -13.47
CA THR A 68 14.47 -1.68 -12.04
C THR A 68 15.36 -0.70 -11.28
N ALA A 69 14.81 -0.12 -10.24
CA ALA A 69 15.56 0.69 -9.28
C ALA A 69 15.56 -0.03 -7.93
N PRO A 70 16.66 -0.68 -7.55
CA PRO A 70 16.77 -1.31 -6.24
C PRO A 70 17.08 -0.27 -5.17
N LYS A 71 16.45 -0.42 -4.01
CA LYS A 71 16.85 0.28 -2.77
C LYS A 71 16.85 -0.70 -1.61
N THR A 72 17.70 -0.48 -0.63
CA THR A 72 17.67 -1.20 0.64
C THR A 72 16.97 -0.32 1.65
N THR A 73 15.92 -0.82 2.31
CA THR A 73 15.11 -0.04 3.25
C THR A 73 14.39 -0.95 4.25
N ASP A 74 13.77 -0.37 5.25
CA ASP A 74 12.94 -1.11 6.19
C ASP A 74 11.57 -1.39 5.57
N LEU A 75 11.06 -2.60 5.79
CA LEU A 75 9.81 -3.08 5.23
C LEU A 75 8.88 -3.55 6.34
N PHE A 76 7.67 -3.05 6.37
CA PHE A 76 6.61 -3.42 7.30
C PHE A 76 5.51 -4.16 6.57
N SER A 77 5.32 -5.44 6.89
CA SER A 77 4.29 -6.32 6.33
C SER A 77 3.08 -6.37 7.26
N ILE A 78 1.90 -6.29 6.69
CA ILE A 78 0.62 -6.31 7.41
C ILE A 78 -0.32 -7.27 6.70
N ARG A 79 -0.84 -8.27 7.43
CA ARG A 79 -1.88 -9.21 6.98
C ARG A 79 -3.04 -9.21 7.95
N VAL A 80 -4.19 -9.70 7.50
CA VAL A 80 -5.32 -10.03 8.39
C VAL A 80 -5.35 -11.53 8.59
N LEU A 81 -5.41 -11.95 9.85
CA LEU A 81 -5.63 -13.36 10.22
C LEU A 81 -7.08 -13.75 9.89
N ASP A 82 -7.29 -15.01 9.57
CA ASP A 82 -8.61 -15.54 9.20
C ASP A 82 -9.27 -14.70 8.10
N SER A 83 -8.52 -14.47 7.03
CA SER A 83 -8.88 -13.54 5.97
C SER A 83 -9.80 -14.11 4.90
N ASP A 84 -10.58 -15.15 5.22
CA ASP A 84 -11.56 -15.71 4.30
C ASP A 84 -12.43 -14.62 3.67
N GLY A 85 -12.37 -14.55 2.33
CA GLY A 85 -13.10 -13.55 1.58
C GLY A 85 -12.42 -12.19 1.42
N LEU A 86 -11.25 -11.94 2.01
CA LEU A 86 -10.50 -10.69 1.84
C LEU A 86 -9.43 -10.73 0.72
N GLY A 87 -9.20 -11.87 0.09
CA GLY A 87 -8.36 -11.96 -1.10
C GLY A 87 -8.96 -11.23 -2.30
N PHE A 88 -8.16 -10.85 -3.28
CA PHE A 88 -8.61 -10.07 -4.44
C PHE A 88 -9.52 -10.85 -5.39
N TYR A 89 -9.41 -12.15 -5.41
CA TYR A 89 -10.14 -13.01 -6.33
C TYR A 89 -11.20 -13.85 -5.62
N ASP A 90 -12.33 -13.98 -6.27
CA ASP A 90 -13.35 -14.97 -5.92
C ASP A 90 -13.48 -15.94 -7.10
N LYS A 91 -13.19 -17.21 -6.87
CA LYS A 91 -13.28 -18.27 -7.90
C LYS A 91 -12.65 -17.87 -9.25
N HIS A 92 -11.45 -17.31 -9.23
CA HIS A 92 -10.69 -16.85 -10.41
C HIS A 92 -11.12 -15.50 -10.99
N ARG A 93 -12.11 -14.80 -10.42
CA ARG A 93 -12.51 -13.46 -10.84
C ARG A 93 -12.00 -12.41 -9.86
N GLU A 94 -11.35 -11.37 -10.38
CA GLU A 94 -10.94 -10.22 -9.57
C GLU A 94 -12.17 -9.47 -9.04
N VAL A 95 -12.20 -9.20 -7.73
CA VAL A 95 -13.24 -8.43 -7.06
C VAL A 95 -12.69 -7.05 -6.73
N GLY A 96 -13.07 -6.07 -7.53
CA GLY A 96 -12.54 -4.70 -7.42
C GLY A 96 -12.78 -4.06 -6.05
N SER A 97 -13.92 -4.34 -5.40
CA SER A 97 -14.21 -3.83 -4.06
C SER A 97 -13.23 -4.36 -3.00
N ARG A 98 -12.85 -5.62 -3.06
CA ARG A 98 -11.86 -6.19 -2.14
C ARG A 98 -10.47 -5.57 -2.32
N LYS A 99 -10.09 -5.34 -3.57
CA LYS A 99 -8.85 -4.61 -3.90
C LYS A 99 -8.90 -3.17 -3.38
N ALA A 100 -10.06 -2.50 -3.55
CA ALA A 100 -10.28 -1.15 -3.05
C ALA A 100 -10.11 -1.05 -1.52
N VAL A 101 -10.60 -2.02 -0.77
CA VAL A 101 -10.44 -2.11 0.70
C VAL A 101 -8.95 -2.03 1.10
N TRP A 102 -8.11 -2.86 0.49
CA TRP A 102 -6.69 -2.93 0.82
C TRP A 102 -5.90 -1.68 0.42
N TYR A 103 -6.14 -1.15 -0.80
CA TYR A 103 -5.47 0.08 -1.24
C TYR A 103 -5.90 1.29 -0.42
N SER A 104 -7.16 1.35 -0.01
CA SER A 104 -7.67 2.42 0.85
C SER A 104 -7.04 2.35 2.25
N ALA A 105 -6.99 1.17 2.87
CA ALA A 105 -6.33 0.98 4.16
C ALA A 105 -4.83 1.32 4.09
N ALA A 106 -4.14 0.89 3.04
CA ALA A 106 -2.73 1.23 2.82
C ALA A 106 -2.50 2.74 2.77
N THR A 107 -3.38 3.45 2.03
CA THR A 107 -3.28 4.92 1.90
C THR A 107 -3.62 5.62 3.21
N ILE A 108 -4.62 5.13 3.97
CA ILE A 108 -4.94 5.66 5.31
C ILE A 108 -3.75 5.50 6.24
N LEU A 109 -3.15 4.31 6.31
CA LEU A 109 -1.99 4.07 7.17
C LEU A 109 -0.80 4.94 6.78
N GLN A 110 -0.51 5.08 5.49
CA GLN A 110 0.52 5.98 4.99
C GLN A 110 0.30 7.42 5.48
N ARG A 111 -0.93 7.92 5.39
CA ARG A 111 -1.29 9.28 5.84
C ARG A 111 -1.25 9.41 7.35
N ALA A 112 -1.73 8.39 8.09
CA ALA A 112 -1.71 8.39 9.53
C ALA A 112 -0.28 8.49 10.07
N ILE A 113 0.62 7.64 9.59
CA ILE A 113 2.03 7.65 10.00
C ILE A 113 2.67 9.00 9.69
N ALA A 114 2.44 9.54 8.49
CA ALA A 114 3.00 10.81 8.08
C ALA A 114 2.52 11.98 8.95
N LEU A 115 1.23 12.03 9.27
CA LEU A 115 0.65 13.07 10.12
C LEU A 115 1.18 12.98 11.56
N GLU A 116 1.28 11.78 12.12
CA GLU A 116 1.76 11.61 13.49
C GLU A 116 3.23 11.97 13.64
N LEU A 117 4.05 11.68 12.64
CA LEU A 117 5.48 11.96 12.64
C LEU A 117 5.84 13.34 12.08
N ASP A 118 4.85 14.09 11.57
CA ASP A 118 5.04 15.40 10.93
C ASP A 118 6.04 15.36 9.75
N VAL A 119 5.88 14.34 8.89
CA VAL A 119 6.69 14.13 7.68
C VAL A 119 5.81 14.14 6.43
N ASP A 120 6.43 14.24 5.25
CA ASP A 120 5.68 14.08 3.99
C ASP A 120 5.20 12.62 3.86
N SER A 121 3.95 12.45 3.48
CA SER A 121 3.42 11.12 3.19
C SER A 121 4.18 10.38 2.08
N LEU A 122 4.93 11.10 1.28
CA LEU A 122 5.79 10.55 0.24
C LEU A 122 7.09 9.94 0.79
N ASP A 123 7.42 10.20 2.05
CA ASP A 123 8.55 9.55 2.74
C ASP A 123 8.22 8.10 3.12
N ILE A 124 6.94 7.73 3.01
CA ILE A 124 6.45 6.37 3.23
C ILE A 124 5.89 5.83 1.92
N GLU A 125 6.44 4.75 1.42
CA GLU A 125 6.01 4.09 0.20
C GLU A 125 5.02 2.96 0.51
N ILE A 126 3.91 2.89 -0.24
CA ILE A 126 3.11 1.66 -0.34
C ILE A 126 3.85 0.76 -1.33
N ALA A 127 4.74 -0.06 -0.81
CA ALA A 127 5.66 -0.85 -1.63
C ALA A 127 4.93 -1.94 -2.42
N SER A 128 3.92 -2.55 -1.83
CA SER A 128 3.07 -3.54 -2.50
C SER A 128 1.77 -3.75 -1.75
N VAL A 129 0.72 -4.05 -2.49
CA VAL A 129 -0.51 -4.67 -1.99
C VAL A 129 -0.80 -5.84 -2.91
N HIS A 130 -0.71 -7.06 -2.41
CA HIS A 130 -0.89 -8.24 -3.23
C HIS A 130 -1.64 -9.36 -2.51
N GLN A 131 -2.19 -10.27 -3.29
CA GLN A 131 -2.82 -11.48 -2.78
C GLN A 131 -1.74 -12.52 -2.48
N TYR A 132 -1.86 -13.21 -1.38
CA TYR A 132 -1.10 -14.40 -1.08
C TYR A 132 -2.02 -15.63 -0.98
N LYS A 133 -1.45 -16.80 -1.19
CA LYS A 133 -2.11 -18.08 -0.97
C LYS A 133 -1.31 -18.86 0.06
N GLY A 134 -1.91 -19.04 1.25
CA GLY A 134 -1.41 -19.94 2.26
C GLY A 134 -1.84 -21.39 1.99
N GLU A 135 -1.55 -22.30 2.90
CA GLU A 135 -1.93 -23.72 2.76
C GLU A 135 -3.46 -23.90 2.75
N ASN A 136 -4.18 -23.15 3.60
CA ASN A 136 -5.63 -23.24 3.74
C ASN A 136 -6.34 -21.88 3.58
N ASP A 137 -5.62 -20.84 3.16
CA ASP A 137 -6.13 -19.47 3.20
C ASP A 137 -5.70 -18.68 1.96
N ILE A 138 -6.59 -17.83 1.47
CA ILE A 138 -6.32 -16.87 0.39
C ILE A 138 -6.61 -15.48 0.96
N GLY A 139 -5.56 -14.75 1.26
CA GLY A 139 -5.65 -13.41 1.81
C GLY A 139 -4.96 -12.38 0.96
N ALA A 140 -4.87 -11.17 1.49
CA ALA A 140 -4.04 -10.13 0.94
C ALA A 140 -3.04 -9.63 1.98
N GLU A 141 -1.97 -9.05 1.50
CA GLU A 141 -0.88 -8.54 2.29
C GLU A 141 -0.47 -7.16 1.79
N LEU A 142 -0.26 -6.27 2.71
CA LEU A 142 0.15 -4.91 2.50
C LEU A 142 1.58 -4.72 2.98
N TYR A 143 2.40 -4.05 2.18
CA TYR A 143 3.76 -3.68 2.53
C TYR A 143 3.93 -2.17 2.50
N LEU A 144 4.36 -1.61 3.62
CA LEU A 144 4.84 -0.24 3.72
C LEU A 144 6.37 -0.25 3.83
N ALA A 145 7.02 0.72 3.22
CA ALA A 145 8.47 0.88 3.28
C ALA A 145 8.84 2.36 3.47
N ASP A 146 9.99 2.60 4.09
CA ASP A 146 10.56 3.94 4.05
C ASP A 146 11.02 4.28 2.62
N GLU A 147 10.70 5.47 2.13
CA GLU A 147 11.12 5.89 0.78
C GLU A 147 12.64 6.09 0.72
N HIS A 148 13.23 6.53 1.80
CA HIS A 148 14.67 6.78 1.86
C HIS A 148 15.49 5.49 1.90
N PRO A 149 16.61 5.43 1.16
CA PRO A 149 17.56 4.34 1.27
C PRO A 149 18.08 4.19 2.71
N ASN A 150 18.31 2.95 3.13
CA ASN A 150 18.70 2.54 4.48
C ASN A 150 17.63 2.74 5.56
N GLY A 151 16.43 3.19 5.20
CA GLY A 151 15.32 3.44 6.11
C GLY A 151 15.47 4.76 6.87
N ALA A 152 14.33 5.36 7.21
CA ALA A 152 14.23 6.53 8.08
C ALA A 152 13.62 6.18 9.44
N GLY A 153 13.24 4.91 9.65
CA GLY A 153 12.61 4.43 10.87
C GLY A 153 11.11 4.72 10.98
N LEU A 154 10.49 5.22 9.91
CA LEU A 154 9.06 5.59 9.92
C LEU A 154 8.18 4.34 10.04
N VAL A 155 8.45 3.33 9.22
CA VAL A 155 7.71 2.06 9.29
C VAL A 155 8.05 1.23 10.54
N TYR A 156 9.27 1.38 11.08
CA TYR A 156 9.63 0.83 12.38
C TYR A 156 8.79 1.44 13.50
N TRP A 157 8.64 2.77 13.50
CA TRP A 157 7.80 3.48 14.44
C TRP A 157 6.35 3.00 14.35
N ALA A 158 5.80 2.87 13.13
CA ALA A 158 4.45 2.38 12.91
C ALA A 158 4.22 0.96 13.45
N HIS A 159 5.16 0.05 13.21
CA HIS A 159 5.12 -1.31 13.76
C HIS A 159 5.12 -1.30 15.30
N LYS A 160 5.98 -0.47 15.91
CA LYS A 160 6.08 -0.37 17.37
C LYS A 160 4.83 0.21 18.02
N ASN A 161 4.20 1.18 17.36
CA ASN A 161 3.03 1.90 17.88
C ASN A 161 1.70 1.44 17.25
N TRP A 162 1.68 0.25 16.64
CA TRP A 162 0.56 -0.25 15.86
C TRP A 162 -0.82 -0.13 16.54
N PRO A 163 -1.03 -0.60 17.81
CA PRO A 163 -2.33 -0.49 18.45
C PRO A 163 -2.81 0.96 18.58
N ALA A 164 -1.93 1.84 19.06
CA ALA A 164 -2.24 3.24 19.26
C ALA A 164 -2.50 3.98 17.92
N LEU A 165 -1.79 3.59 16.86
CA LEU A 165 -2.01 4.12 15.51
C LEU A 165 -3.40 3.73 14.98
N LEU A 166 -3.83 2.47 15.19
CA LEU A 166 -5.18 2.02 14.81
C LEU A 166 -6.26 2.74 15.62
N ASP A 167 -6.07 2.81 16.94
CA ASP A 167 -7.00 3.53 17.82
C ASP A 167 -7.11 5.00 17.39
N GLY A 168 -5.99 5.63 17.04
CA GLY A 168 -5.97 6.99 16.54
C GLY A 168 -6.75 7.21 15.24
N CYS A 169 -6.76 6.22 14.36
CA CYS A 169 -7.55 6.27 13.12
C CYS A 169 -9.05 6.04 13.37
N LEU A 170 -9.39 5.13 14.28
CA LEU A 170 -10.74 4.60 14.43
C LEU A 170 -11.53 5.25 15.57
N ASP A 171 -10.86 5.64 16.65
CA ASP A 171 -11.45 6.23 17.83
C ASP A 171 -10.58 7.39 18.36
N PRO A 172 -10.58 8.54 17.65
CA PRO A 172 -9.68 9.63 17.95
C PRO A 172 -9.92 10.30 19.30
N ASP A 173 -11.05 10.07 19.94
CA ASP A 173 -11.37 10.67 21.25
C ASP A 173 -10.77 9.88 22.40
N SER A 174 -10.60 8.57 22.24
CA SER A 174 -9.97 7.69 23.22
C SER A 174 -8.49 7.42 22.95
N ALA A 175 -7.98 7.73 21.77
CA ALA A 175 -6.64 7.35 21.31
C ALA A 175 -5.48 8.20 21.86
N GLY A 176 -5.73 9.26 22.64
CA GLY A 176 -4.67 10.10 23.19
C GLY A 176 -3.84 10.83 22.14
N GLU A 177 -2.52 10.56 22.09
CA GLU A 177 -1.59 11.32 21.25
C GLU A 177 -1.74 11.04 19.76
N PHE A 178 -2.02 9.80 19.35
CA PHE A 178 -2.01 9.37 17.94
C PHE A 178 -3.39 9.46 17.28
N SER A 179 -3.97 10.65 17.24
CA SER A 179 -5.35 10.85 16.79
C SER A 179 -5.52 11.88 15.67
N LYS A 180 -4.43 12.38 15.09
CA LYS A 180 -4.48 13.46 14.10
C LYS A 180 -5.33 13.10 12.88
N LEU A 181 -5.11 11.91 12.31
CA LEU A 181 -5.88 11.47 11.14
C LEU A 181 -7.36 11.24 11.47
N GLY A 182 -7.67 10.54 12.55
CA GLY A 182 -9.04 10.25 12.95
C GLY A 182 -9.84 11.53 13.22
N ARG A 183 -9.23 12.51 13.90
CA ARG A 183 -9.85 13.85 14.09
C ARG A 183 -10.10 14.54 12.76
N TYR A 184 -9.11 14.52 11.85
CA TYR A 184 -9.30 15.10 10.52
C TYR A 184 -10.47 14.44 9.77
N ILE A 185 -10.54 13.10 9.74
CA ILE A 185 -11.64 12.38 9.09
C ILE A 185 -12.99 12.77 9.69
N ARG A 186 -13.11 12.81 11.02
CA ARG A 186 -14.32 13.19 11.73
C ARG A 186 -14.75 14.63 11.39
N ASP A 187 -13.80 15.56 11.40
CA ASP A 187 -14.07 16.96 11.13
C ASP A 187 -14.52 17.19 9.67
N GLU A 188 -13.90 16.49 8.71
CA GLU A 188 -14.31 16.50 7.31
C GLU A 188 -15.71 15.89 7.10
N CYS A 189 -16.02 14.77 7.78
CA CYS A 189 -17.36 14.19 7.73
C CYS A 189 -18.41 15.15 8.30
N SER A 190 -18.11 15.80 9.42
CA SER A 190 -19.00 16.78 10.07
C SER A 190 -19.23 18.00 9.18
N ARG A 191 -18.18 18.48 8.49
CA ARG A 191 -18.27 19.58 7.53
C ARG A 191 -19.12 19.19 6.32
N ALA A 192 -18.85 18.03 5.72
CA ALA A 192 -19.60 17.51 4.59
C ALA A 192 -21.09 17.32 4.91
N GLN A 193 -21.41 16.91 6.13
CA GLN A 193 -22.79 16.79 6.61
C GLN A 193 -23.49 18.16 6.70
N LYS A 194 -22.84 19.15 7.26
CA LYS A 194 -23.39 20.52 7.35
C LYS A 194 -23.64 21.16 5.98
N GLU A 195 -22.80 20.85 5.00
CA GLU A 195 -22.87 21.35 3.63
C GLU A 195 -23.77 20.52 2.71
N ASN A 196 -24.44 19.49 3.22
CA ASN A 196 -25.18 18.49 2.41
C ASN A 196 -24.33 17.85 1.28
N GLN A 197 -23.03 17.71 1.53
CA GLN A 197 -22.05 17.16 0.57
C GLN A 197 -21.49 15.83 1.05
N HIS A 198 -22.33 14.93 1.56
CA HIS A 198 -21.95 13.62 2.13
C HIS A 198 -21.07 12.76 1.22
N TRP A 199 -21.12 13.00 -0.08
CA TRP A 199 -20.34 12.30 -1.08
C TRP A 199 -18.89 12.78 -1.19
N ARG A 200 -18.55 13.97 -0.66
CA ARG A 200 -17.20 14.53 -0.72
C ARG A 200 -16.30 14.06 0.41
N GLY A 201 -16.81 13.91 1.61
CA GLY A 201 -16.09 13.42 2.77
C GLY A 201 -14.56 13.57 2.75
N PRO A 202 -13.85 12.75 3.48
CA PRO A 202 -12.38 12.75 3.50
C PRO A 202 -11.69 12.10 2.28
N ASP A 203 -12.41 11.87 1.19
CA ASP A 203 -11.84 11.29 -0.04
C ASP A 203 -10.63 12.05 -0.57
N LEU A 204 -10.60 13.39 -0.42
CA LEU A 204 -9.48 14.22 -0.85
C LEU A 204 -8.19 13.90 -0.06
N LEU A 205 -8.31 13.41 1.16
CA LEU A 205 -7.17 12.96 1.95
C LEU A 205 -6.43 11.80 1.27
N LEU A 206 -7.17 10.88 0.66
CA LEU A 206 -6.61 9.70 0.04
C LEU A 206 -6.05 9.97 -1.37
N LYS A 207 -6.57 10.98 -2.06
CA LYS A 207 -6.29 11.25 -3.47
C LYS A 207 -5.17 12.27 -3.63
N GLY A 208 -4.01 11.82 -4.09
CA GLY A 208 -2.84 12.64 -4.39
C GLY A 208 -2.39 12.52 -5.84
N PHE A 209 -1.46 13.37 -6.26
CA PHE A 209 -0.94 13.32 -7.63
C PHE A 209 -0.28 11.98 -7.97
N ARG A 210 0.53 11.43 -7.05
CA ARG A 210 1.29 10.20 -7.28
C ARG A 210 0.45 8.92 -7.30
N ASN A 211 -0.72 8.91 -6.66
CA ASN A 211 -1.61 7.75 -6.63
C ASN A 211 -2.83 7.89 -7.55
N ARG A 212 -2.76 8.75 -8.58
CA ARG A 212 -3.88 9.02 -9.51
C ARG A 212 -4.45 7.75 -10.15
N HIS A 213 -3.62 6.77 -10.42
CA HIS A 213 -4.01 5.47 -10.98
C HIS A 213 -4.87 4.63 -10.00
N LEU A 214 -4.84 4.95 -8.71
CA LEU A 214 -5.63 4.28 -7.67
C LEU A 214 -6.92 5.04 -7.33
N HIS A 215 -7.12 6.27 -7.79
CA HIS A 215 -8.23 7.12 -7.36
C HIS A 215 -9.62 6.48 -7.49
N ALA A 216 -9.81 5.60 -8.48
CA ALA A 216 -11.06 4.86 -8.67
C ALA A 216 -11.27 3.74 -7.63
N LEU A 217 -10.21 3.33 -6.93
CA LEU A 217 -10.24 2.29 -5.90
C LEU A 217 -10.31 2.86 -4.48
N LEU A 218 -9.96 4.15 -4.29
CA LEU A 218 -9.81 4.71 -2.96
C LEU A 218 -11.16 5.16 -2.40
N ASP A 219 -11.56 4.55 -1.29
CA ASP A 219 -12.71 4.93 -0.46
C ASP A 219 -12.30 4.82 1.02
N TRP A 220 -12.37 5.94 1.73
CA TRP A 220 -11.93 6.01 3.13
C TRP A 220 -12.73 5.10 4.06
N ARG A 221 -14.03 4.87 3.79
CA ARG A 221 -14.90 3.98 4.58
C ARG A 221 -14.42 2.54 4.49
N LEU A 222 -14.15 2.08 3.26
CA LEU A 222 -13.62 0.73 3.04
C LEU A 222 -12.25 0.53 3.72
N GLY A 223 -11.42 1.56 3.73
CA GLY A 223 -10.13 1.50 4.40
C GLY A 223 -10.29 1.42 5.93
N LEU A 224 -11.15 2.24 6.54
CA LEU A 224 -11.43 2.17 7.98
C LEU A 224 -12.08 0.85 8.39
N GLU A 225 -12.95 0.27 7.55
CA GLU A 225 -13.52 -1.06 7.77
C GLU A 225 -12.43 -2.12 7.93
N LEU A 226 -11.44 -2.13 7.04
CA LEU A 226 -10.33 -3.08 7.15
C LEU A 226 -9.48 -2.84 8.41
N LEU A 227 -9.23 -1.58 8.77
CA LEU A 227 -8.52 -1.26 10.00
C LEU A 227 -9.31 -1.70 11.24
N SER A 228 -10.65 -1.59 11.22
CA SER A 228 -11.52 -2.10 12.28
C SER A 228 -11.42 -3.62 12.42
N VAL A 229 -11.41 -4.35 11.30
CA VAL A 229 -11.16 -5.80 11.28
C VAL A 229 -9.79 -6.14 11.87
N MET A 230 -8.76 -5.35 11.54
CA MET A 230 -7.40 -5.57 12.08
C MET A 230 -7.33 -5.31 13.58
N ARG A 231 -8.08 -4.33 14.09
CA ARG A 231 -8.08 -3.94 15.50
C ARG A 231 -8.82 -4.92 16.38
N ASP A 232 -10.03 -5.31 15.98
CA ASP A 232 -10.98 -6.06 16.82
C ASP A 232 -11.31 -7.42 16.19
N PRO A 233 -10.94 -8.55 16.86
CA PRO A 233 -11.27 -9.87 16.38
C PRO A 233 -12.77 -10.16 16.27
N SER A 234 -13.60 -9.44 17.02
CA SER A 234 -15.06 -9.60 17.01
C SER A 234 -15.78 -8.72 16.00
N TYR A 235 -15.06 -7.78 15.36
CA TYR A 235 -15.67 -6.85 14.41
C TYR A 235 -16.16 -7.55 13.14
N ILE A 236 -17.42 -7.29 12.79
CA ILE A 236 -18.07 -7.84 11.59
C ILE A 236 -18.26 -6.70 10.58
N PRO A 237 -17.56 -6.73 9.43
CA PRO A 237 -17.68 -5.68 8.41
C PRO A 237 -19.09 -5.54 7.87
N GLY A 238 -19.51 -4.28 7.63
CA GLY A 238 -20.79 -3.98 6.99
C GLY A 238 -22.03 -4.10 7.90
N VAL A 239 -21.85 -4.22 9.23
CA VAL A 239 -22.94 -4.29 10.22
C VAL A 239 -23.07 -2.99 11.02
N SER A 240 -22.21 -2.01 10.79
CA SER A 240 -22.20 -0.70 11.47
C SER A 240 -22.99 0.36 10.71
#